data_55a22c729b8274e4040491ec7580c59d
#
_entry.id   55a22c729b8274e4040491ec7580c59d
#
_cell.length_a   1.000
_cell.length_b   1.000
_cell.length_c   1.000
_cell.angle_alpha   90.00
_cell.angle_beta   90.00
_cell.angle_gamma   90.00
#
_symmetry.space_group_name_H-M   'P 1'
#
loop_
_entity.id
_entity.type
_entity.pdbx_description
1 polymer ?
#
loop_
_entity_poly.entity_id
_entity_poly.type
_entity_poly.pdbx_seq_one_letter_code
_entity_poly.pdbx_strand_id
1 'polypeptide(L)'
;MKRLILTLTIALSAICAIEAEAQTMFTHPWQGKRIAYFGDSITDPRVKAGNTKWWSLLSEWLQATSYCYAISGRQWNDIPRQTDALMKEHGQDVDAILIFIGTNDYNHAIPLGEWYDIEERDVTYTKKGVVMTEKRKHRQMSMDEKTYRGRINIALKKIKQLYPTKQVVLLTPIHRAFFASGEKNIQPDELYPNALGLWIDDYIDAVKQAGNIWAVPVIDMHAVSGLY
;
A
#
# COMPACT_ATOMS: atom_id res chain seq x y z
N MET A 1 -27.94 55.13 -10.30
CA MET A 1 -28.13 53.89 -9.56
C MET A 1 -28.25 52.66 -10.45
N LYS A 2 -29.15 52.57 -11.42
CA LYS A 2 -29.33 51.37 -12.28
C LYS A 2 -28.08 50.90 -13.02
N ARG A 3 -27.22 51.81 -13.55
CA ARG A 3 -25.96 51.44 -14.23
C ARG A 3 -24.89 50.87 -13.26
N LEU A 4 -24.84 51.40 -12.02
CA LEU A 4 -23.89 50.91 -11.02
C LEU A 4 -24.22 49.50 -10.52
N ILE A 5 -25.51 49.19 -10.36
CA ILE A 5 -25.98 47.88 -9.96
C ILE A 5 -25.71 46.84 -11.06
N LEU A 6 -25.89 47.18 -12.33
CA LEU A 6 -25.66 46.28 -13.44
C LEU A 6 -24.14 45.95 -13.57
N THR A 7 -23.26 46.94 -13.37
CA THR A 7 -21.82 46.70 -13.42
C THR A 7 -21.33 45.84 -12.27
N LEU A 8 -21.90 46.00 -11.07
CA LEU A 8 -21.55 45.19 -9.90
C LEU A 8 -22.02 43.73 -10.06
N THR A 9 -23.18 43.50 -10.65
CA THR A 9 -23.73 42.18 -10.92
C THR A 9 -22.90 41.40 -11.94
N ILE A 10 -22.41 42.09 -13.00
CA ILE A 10 -21.55 41.48 -14.02
C ILE A 10 -20.16 41.13 -13.42
N ALA A 11 -19.60 42.02 -12.57
CA ALA A 11 -18.33 41.73 -11.90
C ALA A 11 -18.43 40.54 -10.94
N LEU A 12 -19.52 40.43 -10.18
CA LEU A 12 -19.73 39.29 -9.24
C LEU A 12 -19.91 37.96 -9.98
N SER A 13 -20.64 37.95 -11.10
CA SER A 13 -20.81 36.75 -11.92
C SER A 13 -19.52 36.30 -12.61
N ALA A 14 -18.65 37.26 -13.01
CA ALA A 14 -17.35 36.95 -13.58
C ALA A 14 -16.39 36.35 -12.54
N ILE A 15 -16.41 36.83 -11.29
CA ILE A 15 -15.60 36.29 -10.19
C ILE A 15 -16.05 34.84 -9.85
N CYS A 16 -17.37 34.60 -9.76
CA CYS A 16 -17.90 33.26 -9.52
C CYS A 16 -17.57 32.27 -10.67
N ALA A 17 -17.53 32.74 -11.93
CA ALA A 17 -17.16 31.91 -13.07
C ALA A 17 -15.66 31.55 -13.04
N ILE A 18 -14.78 32.46 -12.63
CA ILE A 18 -13.33 32.23 -12.49
C ILE A 18 -13.06 31.23 -11.36
N GLU A 19 -13.76 31.32 -10.24
CA GLU A 19 -13.64 30.34 -9.15
C GLU A 19 -14.14 28.94 -9.56
N ALA A 20 -15.21 28.86 -10.35
CA ALA A 20 -15.72 27.59 -10.86
C ALA A 20 -14.77 26.95 -11.89
N GLU A 21 -14.13 27.74 -12.75
CA GLU A 21 -13.12 27.24 -13.69
C GLU A 21 -11.80 26.85 -12.98
N ALA A 22 -11.39 27.57 -11.94
CA ALA A 22 -10.21 27.23 -11.15
C ALA A 22 -10.38 25.92 -10.39
N GLN A 23 -11.57 25.59 -9.91
CA GLN A 23 -11.86 24.30 -9.26
C GLN A 23 -11.87 23.11 -10.23
N THR A 24 -12.07 23.33 -11.54
CA THR A 24 -12.06 22.26 -12.54
C THR A 24 -10.65 21.95 -13.09
N MET A 25 -9.64 22.76 -12.77
CA MET A 25 -8.28 22.60 -13.34
C MET A 25 -7.38 21.54 -12.66
N PHE A 26 -7.78 20.98 -11.52
CA PHE A 26 -7.01 19.93 -10.84
C PHE A 26 -7.89 18.72 -10.52
N THR A 27 -8.18 17.90 -11.52
CA THR A 27 -8.78 16.58 -11.28
C THR A 27 -7.68 15.59 -10.94
N HIS A 28 -7.79 14.95 -9.78
CA HIS A 28 -6.87 13.88 -9.39
C HIS A 28 -6.96 12.72 -10.41
N PRO A 29 -5.83 12.10 -10.85
CA PRO A 29 -5.86 11.01 -11.83
C PRO A 29 -6.74 9.81 -11.43
N TRP A 30 -7.01 9.65 -10.14
CA TRP A 30 -7.87 8.60 -9.59
C TRP A 30 -9.35 9.01 -9.43
N GLN A 31 -9.73 10.20 -9.82
CA GLN A 31 -11.13 10.63 -9.74
C GLN A 31 -12.03 9.72 -10.59
N GLY A 32 -13.09 9.20 -9.98
CA GLY A 32 -14.04 8.27 -10.62
C GLY A 32 -13.46 6.88 -10.90
N LYS A 33 -12.25 6.54 -10.39
CA LYS A 33 -11.61 5.24 -10.61
C LYS A 33 -12.10 4.18 -9.63
N ARG A 34 -11.78 2.92 -9.94
CA ARG A 34 -12.08 1.77 -9.10
C ARG A 34 -10.83 1.40 -8.32
N ILE A 35 -10.91 1.46 -7.01
CA ILE A 35 -9.75 1.30 -6.13
C ILE A 35 -10.00 0.11 -5.20
N ALA A 36 -9.08 -0.85 -5.21
CA ALA A 36 -9.06 -1.95 -4.27
C ALA A 36 -8.22 -1.61 -3.04
N TYR A 37 -8.72 -1.95 -1.87
CA TYR A 37 -8.09 -1.72 -0.57
C TYR A 37 -7.83 -3.06 0.10
N PHE A 38 -6.55 -3.39 0.26
CA PHE A 38 -6.06 -4.57 0.95
C PHE A 38 -5.47 -4.18 2.29
N GLY A 39 -5.60 -5.06 3.27
CA GLY A 39 -5.06 -4.76 4.59
C GLY A 39 -5.60 -5.64 5.71
N ASP A 40 -5.48 -5.10 6.91
CA ASP A 40 -5.89 -5.71 8.17
C ASP A 40 -7.04 -4.93 8.85
N SER A 41 -7.07 -4.93 10.20
CA SER A 41 -8.14 -4.28 11.00
C SER A 41 -8.25 -2.77 10.78
N ILE A 42 -7.16 -2.09 10.42
CA ILE A 42 -7.16 -0.64 10.15
C ILE A 42 -8.04 -0.34 8.92
N THR A 43 -8.05 -1.24 7.97
CA THR A 43 -8.76 -1.13 6.70
C THR A 43 -10.09 -1.91 6.67
N ASP A 44 -10.25 -2.97 7.48
CA ASP A 44 -11.45 -3.85 7.49
C ASP A 44 -12.72 -3.05 7.78
N PRO A 45 -13.73 -3.05 6.87
CA PRO A 45 -14.99 -2.33 7.05
C PRO A 45 -15.83 -2.86 8.21
N ARG A 46 -15.60 -4.11 8.65
CA ARG A 46 -16.35 -4.76 9.74
C ARG A 46 -15.87 -4.34 11.13
N VAL A 47 -14.67 -3.81 11.25
CA VAL A 47 -14.12 -3.31 12.52
C VAL A 47 -14.72 -1.95 12.82
N LYS A 48 -15.55 -1.89 13.87
CA LYS A 48 -16.26 -0.67 14.30
C LYS A 48 -15.39 0.23 15.19
N ALA A 49 -14.15 0.44 14.83
CA ALA A 49 -13.29 1.39 15.51
C ALA A 49 -13.33 2.74 14.75
N GLY A 50 -13.98 3.72 15.35
CA GLY A 50 -14.27 5.00 14.67
C GLY A 50 -15.49 4.93 13.73
N ASN A 51 -16.03 6.10 13.40
CA ASN A 51 -17.24 6.21 12.58
C ASN A 51 -16.96 6.12 11.08
N THR A 52 -15.72 6.39 10.65
CA THR A 52 -15.35 6.48 9.23
C THR A 52 -13.99 5.83 8.99
N LYS A 53 -13.89 5.04 7.94
CA LYS A 53 -12.62 4.42 7.55
C LYS A 53 -11.83 5.35 6.63
N TRP A 54 -10.50 5.36 6.76
CA TRP A 54 -9.61 6.18 5.96
C TRP A 54 -9.86 6.03 4.45
N TRP A 55 -10.05 4.81 3.98
CA TRP A 55 -10.28 4.53 2.56
C TRP A 55 -11.66 5.01 2.08
N SER A 56 -12.69 5.05 2.95
CA SER A 56 -14.00 5.57 2.56
C SER A 56 -13.96 7.07 2.37
N LEU A 57 -13.22 7.81 3.21
CA LEU A 57 -12.97 9.24 3.03
C LEU A 57 -12.21 9.51 1.74
N LEU A 58 -11.13 8.74 1.48
CA LEU A 58 -10.37 8.87 0.25
C LEU A 58 -11.25 8.62 -0.99
N SER A 59 -12.10 7.60 -0.93
CA SER A 59 -12.99 7.26 -2.04
C SER A 59 -14.09 8.31 -2.25
N GLU A 60 -14.60 8.90 -1.18
CA GLU A 60 -15.55 10.00 -1.25
C GLU A 60 -14.92 11.23 -1.93
N TRP A 61 -13.72 11.64 -1.50
CA TRP A 61 -13.01 12.78 -2.09
C TRP A 61 -12.67 12.56 -3.57
N LEU A 62 -12.34 11.33 -3.94
CA LEU A 62 -12.01 10.96 -5.32
C LEU A 62 -13.24 10.57 -6.14
N GLN A 63 -14.44 10.50 -5.55
CA GLN A 63 -15.63 9.95 -6.19
C GLN A 63 -15.37 8.54 -6.76
N ALA A 64 -14.50 7.76 -6.08
CA ALA A 64 -14.01 6.47 -6.53
C ALA A 64 -14.94 5.33 -6.07
N THR A 65 -15.01 4.27 -6.88
CA THR A 65 -15.63 3.01 -6.48
C THR A 65 -14.63 2.20 -5.64
N SER A 66 -15.06 1.73 -4.46
CA SER A 66 -14.21 1.03 -3.50
C SER A 66 -14.46 -0.47 -3.50
N TYR A 67 -13.37 -1.26 -3.57
CA TYR A 67 -13.37 -2.71 -3.38
C TYR A 67 -12.49 -3.06 -2.17
N CYS A 68 -13.09 -3.33 -1.02
CA CYS A 68 -12.34 -3.55 0.23
C CYS A 68 -12.30 -5.03 0.61
N TYR A 69 -11.10 -5.64 0.61
CA TYR A 69 -10.86 -7.05 0.92
C TYR A 69 -10.11 -7.26 2.25
N ALA A 70 -9.84 -6.19 2.96
CA ALA A 70 -9.13 -6.22 4.22
C ALA A 70 -9.87 -7.03 5.29
N ILE A 71 -9.11 -7.74 6.12
CA ILE A 71 -9.63 -8.56 7.22
C ILE A 71 -8.81 -8.31 8.49
N SER A 72 -9.49 -8.05 9.61
CA SER A 72 -8.88 -7.86 10.92
C SER A 72 -7.92 -9.00 11.29
N GLY A 73 -6.77 -8.67 11.87
CA GLY A 73 -5.75 -9.62 12.32
C GLY A 73 -4.88 -10.21 11.21
N ARG A 74 -5.09 -9.84 9.95
CA ARG A 74 -4.33 -10.41 8.84
C ARG A 74 -2.93 -9.79 8.71
N GLN A 75 -2.05 -10.56 8.11
CA GLN A 75 -0.63 -10.30 7.87
C GLN A 75 -0.34 -10.32 6.37
N TRP A 76 0.89 -10.00 5.94
CA TRP A 76 1.28 -9.99 4.54
C TRP A 76 1.00 -11.31 3.81
N ASN A 77 1.04 -12.45 4.49
CA ASN A 77 0.72 -13.76 3.90
C ASN A 77 -0.75 -13.91 3.47
N ASP A 78 -1.64 -12.99 3.89
CA ASP A 78 -3.05 -12.98 3.47
C ASP A 78 -3.28 -12.14 2.19
N ILE A 79 -2.36 -11.29 1.79
CA ILE A 79 -2.50 -10.44 0.59
C ILE A 79 -2.74 -11.27 -0.68
N PRO A 80 -2.09 -12.43 -0.90
CA PRO A 80 -2.40 -13.30 -2.03
C PRO A 80 -3.87 -13.72 -2.10
N ARG A 81 -4.50 -14.04 -0.94
CA ARG A 81 -5.93 -14.37 -0.86
C ARG A 81 -6.82 -13.18 -1.17
N GLN A 82 -6.47 -11.98 -0.66
CA GLN A 82 -7.20 -10.73 -0.97
C GLN A 82 -7.12 -10.43 -2.47
N THR A 83 -5.97 -10.68 -3.09
CA THR A 83 -5.77 -10.54 -4.54
C THR A 83 -6.64 -11.52 -5.33
N ASP A 84 -6.75 -12.79 -4.87
CA ASP A 84 -7.61 -13.80 -5.52
C ASP A 84 -9.09 -13.41 -5.41
N ALA A 85 -9.51 -12.88 -4.26
CA ALA A 85 -10.88 -12.41 -4.08
C ALA A 85 -11.22 -11.27 -5.04
N LEU A 86 -10.34 -10.26 -5.16
CA LEU A 86 -10.50 -9.19 -6.14
C LEU A 86 -10.60 -9.74 -7.57
N MET A 87 -9.70 -10.64 -7.95
CA MET A 87 -9.71 -11.25 -9.29
C MET A 87 -10.99 -12.03 -9.56
N LYS A 88 -11.48 -12.79 -8.57
CA LYS A 88 -12.70 -13.58 -8.68
C LYS A 88 -13.94 -12.71 -8.85
N GLU A 89 -14.04 -11.59 -8.14
CA GLU A 89 -15.23 -10.75 -8.09
C GLU A 89 -15.26 -9.69 -9.19
N HIS A 90 -14.11 -9.12 -9.54
CA HIS A 90 -14.01 -7.98 -10.45
C HIS A 90 -13.05 -8.20 -11.63
N GLY A 91 -12.34 -9.32 -11.70
CA GLY A 91 -11.38 -9.59 -12.79
C GLY A 91 -10.34 -8.48 -12.90
N GLN A 92 -10.22 -7.90 -14.10
CA GLN A 92 -9.32 -6.76 -14.39
C GLN A 92 -10.00 -5.39 -14.16
N ASP A 93 -11.24 -5.37 -13.65
CA ASP A 93 -12.02 -4.16 -13.50
C ASP A 93 -11.66 -3.38 -12.23
N VAL A 94 -10.40 -3.03 -12.12
CA VAL A 94 -9.77 -2.21 -11.07
C VAL A 94 -8.74 -1.31 -11.70
N ASP A 95 -8.55 -0.10 -11.16
CA ASP A 95 -7.58 0.88 -11.69
C ASP A 95 -6.36 1.01 -10.76
N ALA A 96 -6.55 0.88 -9.44
CA ALA A 96 -5.47 0.94 -8.45
C ALA A 96 -5.71 -0.04 -7.30
N ILE A 97 -4.62 -0.49 -6.67
CA ILE A 97 -4.61 -1.34 -5.48
C ILE A 97 -3.76 -0.67 -4.41
N LEU A 98 -4.35 -0.36 -3.27
CA LEU A 98 -3.68 0.18 -2.09
C LEU A 98 -3.54 -0.91 -1.03
N ILE A 99 -2.34 -1.07 -0.49
CA ILE A 99 -2.01 -2.12 0.50
C ILE A 99 -1.54 -1.46 1.79
N PHE A 100 -2.31 -1.62 2.86
CA PHE A 100 -2.01 -1.08 4.18
C PHE A 100 -2.01 -2.21 5.21
N ILE A 101 -0.82 -2.79 5.49
CA ILE A 101 -0.67 -3.98 6.32
C ILE A 101 0.77 -4.05 6.88
N GLY A 102 0.98 -4.87 7.94
CA GLY A 102 2.31 -5.13 8.50
C GLY A 102 2.35 -5.04 10.02
N THR A 103 1.43 -4.32 10.62
CA THR A 103 1.32 -4.19 12.09
C THR A 103 1.16 -5.55 12.77
N ASN A 104 0.39 -6.48 12.19
CA ASN A 104 0.21 -7.81 12.76
C ASN A 104 1.41 -8.73 12.54
N ASP A 105 2.18 -8.53 11.48
CA ASP A 105 3.46 -9.25 11.29
C ASP A 105 4.45 -8.86 12.40
N TYR A 106 4.56 -7.56 12.72
CA TYR A 106 5.35 -7.10 13.85
C TYR A 106 4.85 -7.69 15.18
N ASN A 107 3.54 -7.60 15.47
CA ASN A 107 2.95 -8.11 16.70
C ASN A 107 3.18 -9.62 16.90
N HIS A 108 3.20 -10.39 15.83
CA HIS A 108 3.44 -11.84 15.86
C HIS A 108 4.91 -12.19 15.71
N ALA A 109 5.80 -11.21 15.79
CA ALA A 109 7.24 -11.37 15.70
C ALA A 109 7.67 -12.22 14.48
N ILE A 110 7.14 -11.90 13.30
CA ILE A 110 7.52 -12.58 12.08
C ILE A 110 8.95 -12.16 11.73
N PRO A 111 9.90 -13.09 11.55
CA PRO A 111 11.28 -12.74 11.19
C PRO A 111 11.34 -11.94 9.90
N LEU A 112 12.25 -10.96 9.82
CA LEU A 112 12.37 -10.14 8.61
C LEU A 112 12.77 -10.96 7.38
N GLY A 113 13.71 -11.91 7.53
CA GLY A 113 14.26 -12.68 6.42
C GLY A 113 15.08 -11.86 5.45
N GLU A 114 15.34 -12.41 4.28
CA GLU A 114 16.10 -11.77 3.22
C GLU A 114 15.23 -11.49 2.00
N TRP A 115 15.60 -10.46 1.22
CA TRP A 115 14.93 -10.15 -0.03
C TRP A 115 15.24 -11.14 -1.15
N TYR A 116 16.45 -11.72 -1.10
CA TYR A 116 16.98 -12.56 -2.16
C TYR A 116 17.67 -13.79 -1.60
N ASP A 117 17.45 -14.91 -2.26
CA ASP A 117 18.29 -16.09 -2.14
C ASP A 117 19.44 -16.00 -3.13
N ILE A 118 20.65 -16.41 -2.72
CA ILE A 118 21.86 -16.35 -3.54
C ILE A 118 22.28 -17.77 -3.91
N GLU A 119 22.42 -18.00 -5.19
CA GLU A 119 22.90 -19.28 -5.74
C GLU A 119 23.96 -19.05 -6.81
N GLU A 120 24.77 -20.06 -7.13
CA GLU A 120 25.65 -20.03 -8.28
C GLU A 120 24.95 -20.54 -9.51
N ARG A 121 25.03 -19.80 -10.62
CA ARG A 121 24.50 -20.18 -11.93
C ARG A 121 25.55 -20.04 -13.00
N ASP A 122 25.49 -20.92 -14.00
CA ASP A 122 26.30 -20.78 -15.20
C ASP A 122 25.76 -19.63 -16.08
N VAL A 123 26.67 -18.72 -16.43
CA VAL A 123 26.39 -17.63 -17.37
C VAL A 123 27.20 -17.85 -18.64
N THR A 124 26.52 -17.95 -19.76
CA THR A 124 27.14 -18.09 -21.07
C THR A 124 27.09 -16.76 -21.82
N TYR A 125 28.24 -16.33 -22.32
CA TYR A 125 28.39 -15.09 -23.08
C TYR A 125 29.45 -15.23 -24.15
N THR A 126 29.42 -14.37 -25.17
CA THR A 126 30.42 -14.36 -26.25
C THR A 126 31.42 -13.23 -26.02
N LYS A 127 32.72 -13.58 -25.98
CA LYS A 127 33.83 -12.64 -25.89
C LYS A 127 34.77 -12.86 -27.06
N LYS A 128 34.99 -11.83 -27.87
CA LYS A 128 35.87 -11.89 -29.08
C LYS A 128 35.54 -13.06 -30.02
N GLY A 129 34.26 -13.36 -30.21
CA GLY A 129 33.77 -14.45 -31.07
C GLY A 129 33.83 -15.86 -30.44
N VAL A 130 34.33 -15.99 -29.18
CA VAL A 130 34.41 -17.25 -28.45
C VAL A 130 33.29 -17.32 -27.44
N VAL A 131 32.52 -18.43 -27.43
CA VAL A 131 31.52 -18.72 -26.38
C VAL A 131 32.23 -19.16 -25.11
N MET A 132 31.94 -18.49 -24.02
CA MET A 132 32.49 -18.76 -22.71
C MET A 132 31.37 -19.05 -21.71
N THR A 133 31.58 -19.97 -20.80
CA THR A 133 30.66 -20.26 -19.69
C THR A 133 31.45 -20.14 -18.39
N GLU A 134 30.89 -19.39 -17.45
CA GLU A 134 31.49 -19.26 -16.11
C GLU A 134 30.41 -19.24 -15.02
N LYS A 135 30.76 -19.66 -13.80
CA LYS A 135 29.88 -19.59 -12.64
C LYS A 135 29.88 -18.19 -12.07
N ARG A 136 28.68 -17.66 -11.85
CA ARG A 136 28.47 -16.36 -11.18
C ARG A 136 27.40 -16.46 -10.10
N LYS A 137 27.56 -15.64 -9.06
CA LYS A 137 26.49 -15.44 -8.07
C LYS A 137 25.28 -14.84 -8.76
N HIS A 138 24.17 -15.49 -8.59
CA HIS A 138 22.86 -15.07 -9.06
C HIS A 138 21.92 -14.90 -7.85
N ARG A 139 21.19 -13.82 -7.80
CA ARG A 139 20.14 -13.62 -6.80
C ARG A 139 18.77 -13.81 -7.41
N GLN A 140 17.90 -14.48 -6.69
CA GLN A 140 16.48 -14.59 -7.00
C GLN A 140 15.66 -14.09 -5.81
N MET A 141 14.43 -13.63 -6.06
CA MET A 141 13.54 -13.20 -4.97
C MET A 141 13.31 -14.36 -4.01
N SER A 142 13.55 -14.14 -2.72
CA SER A 142 13.18 -15.12 -1.70
C SER A 142 11.67 -15.20 -1.58
N MET A 143 11.13 -16.42 -1.64
CA MET A 143 9.69 -16.71 -1.53
C MET A 143 9.37 -17.45 -0.22
N ASP A 144 10.12 -17.17 0.84
CA ASP A 144 9.91 -17.78 2.14
C ASP A 144 8.70 -17.16 2.86
N GLU A 145 7.58 -17.87 2.89
CA GLU A 145 6.34 -17.44 3.55
C GLU A 145 6.47 -17.28 5.08
N LYS A 146 7.53 -17.80 5.68
CA LYS A 146 7.80 -17.68 7.12
C LYS A 146 8.44 -16.35 7.49
N THR A 147 8.94 -15.60 6.52
CA THR A 147 9.61 -14.33 6.73
C THR A 147 8.83 -13.15 6.16
N TYR A 148 8.99 -11.98 6.77
CA TYR A 148 8.26 -10.76 6.38
C TYR A 148 8.55 -10.35 4.94
N ARG A 149 9.85 -10.29 4.56
CA ARG A 149 10.29 -9.94 3.21
C ARG A 149 9.85 -10.96 2.17
N GLY A 150 9.91 -12.25 2.52
CA GLY A 150 9.43 -13.32 1.64
C GLY A 150 7.91 -13.24 1.40
N ARG A 151 7.11 -12.93 2.43
CA ARG A 151 5.66 -12.70 2.30
C ARG A 151 5.35 -11.51 1.38
N ILE A 152 6.10 -10.40 1.54
CA ILE A 152 5.95 -9.24 0.65
C ILE A 152 6.27 -9.62 -0.80
N ASN A 153 7.37 -10.37 -1.02
CA ASN A 153 7.74 -10.85 -2.35
C ASN A 153 6.64 -11.72 -2.99
N ILE A 154 6.10 -12.68 -2.23
CA ILE A 154 5.00 -13.54 -2.70
C ILE A 154 3.78 -12.70 -3.08
N ALA A 155 3.39 -11.76 -2.22
CA ALA A 155 2.25 -10.87 -2.44
C ALA A 155 2.41 -10.01 -3.68
N LEU A 156 3.51 -9.27 -3.79
CA LEU A 156 3.75 -8.37 -4.90
C LEU A 156 3.97 -9.10 -6.23
N LYS A 157 4.64 -10.26 -6.21
CA LYS A 157 4.74 -11.11 -7.40
C LYS A 157 3.37 -11.49 -7.93
N LYS A 158 2.48 -11.96 -7.05
CA LYS A 158 1.11 -12.35 -7.44
C LYS A 158 0.32 -11.18 -8.00
N ILE A 159 0.35 -10.02 -7.32
CA ILE A 159 -0.36 -8.82 -7.78
C ILE A 159 0.15 -8.40 -9.16
N LYS A 160 1.48 -8.31 -9.35
CA LYS A 160 2.04 -7.91 -10.64
C LYS A 160 1.80 -8.94 -11.76
N GLN A 161 1.64 -10.21 -11.45
CA GLN A 161 1.24 -11.23 -12.43
C GLN A 161 -0.22 -11.09 -12.84
N LEU A 162 -1.13 -10.86 -11.89
CA LEU A 162 -2.56 -10.74 -12.16
C LEU A 162 -2.96 -9.33 -12.64
N TYR A 163 -2.24 -8.29 -12.22
CA TYR A 163 -2.54 -6.88 -12.49
C TYR A 163 -1.33 -6.13 -13.04
N PRO A 164 -0.71 -6.57 -14.16
CA PRO A 164 0.58 -6.04 -14.65
C PRO A 164 0.53 -4.56 -15.05
N THR A 165 -0.64 -4.04 -15.41
CA THR A 165 -0.83 -2.66 -15.88
C THR A 165 -1.51 -1.74 -14.86
N LYS A 166 -1.88 -2.28 -13.68
CA LYS A 166 -2.61 -1.52 -12.67
C LYS A 166 -1.64 -0.86 -11.70
N GLN A 167 -2.04 0.28 -11.19
CA GLN A 167 -1.25 0.98 -10.18
C GLN A 167 -1.33 0.25 -8.84
N VAL A 168 -0.20 0.01 -8.21
CA VAL A 168 -0.10 -0.55 -6.87
C VAL A 168 0.60 0.46 -5.98
N VAL A 169 0.10 0.71 -4.77
CA VAL A 169 0.70 1.62 -3.79
C VAL A 169 0.76 0.92 -2.45
N LEU A 170 1.92 0.96 -1.82
CA LEU A 170 2.12 0.47 -0.45
C LEU A 170 1.98 1.62 0.54
N LEU A 171 1.35 1.34 1.68
CA LEU A 171 1.32 2.24 2.82
C LEU A 171 2.08 1.56 3.96
N THR A 172 3.03 2.28 4.57
CA THR A 172 3.75 1.78 5.75
C THR A 172 2.82 1.71 6.96
N PRO A 173 3.07 0.81 7.94
CA PRO A 173 2.43 0.90 9.24
C PRO A 173 2.58 2.30 9.84
N ILE A 174 1.58 2.75 10.60
CA ILE A 174 1.59 4.03 11.32
C ILE A 174 2.22 3.88 12.70
N HIS A 175 2.47 5.00 13.38
CA HIS A 175 2.83 5.02 14.78
C HIS A 175 1.81 4.26 15.65
N ARG A 176 2.27 3.71 16.74
CA ARG A 176 1.50 2.81 17.60
C ARG A 176 1.47 3.30 19.04
N ALA A 177 0.27 3.52 19.52
CA ALA A 177 0.00 3.68 20.94
C ALA A 177 -0.29 2.32 21.59
N PHE A 178 -0.25 2.28 22.93
CA PHE A 178 -0.75 1.13 23.69
C PHE A 178 -2.23 0.88 23.34
N PHE A 179 -2.55 -0.38 23.13
CA PHE A 179 -3.92 -0.80 22.86
C PHE A 179 -4.26 -2.09 23.64
N ALA A 180 -5.41 -2.13 24.27
CA ALA A 180 -5.94 -3.33 24.88
C ALA A 180 -7.44 -3.45 24.59
N SER A 181 -7.84 -4.59 24.03
CA SER A 181 -9.25 -4.98 23.84
C SER A 181 -9.50 -6.31 24.53
N GLY A 182 -9.46 -6.31 25.86
CA GLY A 182 -9.54 -7.51 26.71
C GLY A 182 -8.19 -8.17 26.99
N GLU A 183 -8.18 -9.17 27.88
CA GLU A 183 -6.97 -9.82 28.41
C GLU A 183 -6.11 -10.53 27.38
N LYS A 184 -6.72 -10.92 26.25
CA LYS A 184 -6.04 -11.69 25.18
C LYS A 184 -5.51 -10.84 24.04
N ASN A 185 -5.81 -9.56 24.01
CA ASN A 185 -5.38 -8.66 22.95
C ASN A 185 -4.80 -7.37 23.56
N ILE A 186 -3.62 -7.53 24.12
CA ILE A 186 -2.81 -6.42 24.68
C ILE A 186 -1.66 -6.19 23.70
N GLN A 187 -1.57 -4.98 23.18
CA GLN A 187 -0.55 -4.56 22.23
C GLN A 187 0.23 -3.40 22.85
N PRO A 188 1.51 -3.60 23.18
CA PRO A 188 2.38 -2.53 23.64
C PRO A 188 2.49 -1.43 22.59
N ASP A 189 2.85 -0.25 23.01
CA ASP A 189 3.23 0.85 22.12
C ASP A 189 4.55 0.52 21.39
N GLU A 190 4.93 1.39 20.49
CA GLU A 190 6.12 1.19 19.63
C GLU A 190 7.46 1.34 20.34
N LEU A 191 7.47 1.81 21.61
CA LEU A 191 8.69 1.92 22.42
C LEU A 191 9.17 0.57 22.98
N TYR A 192 8.43 -0.51 22.71
CA TYR A 192 8.80 -1.87 23.07
C TYR A 192 9.08 -2.70 21.80
N PRO A 193 10.18 -3.46 21.77
CA PRO A 193 10.44 -4.38 20.68
C PRO A 193 9.50 -5.59 20.77
N ASN A 194 9.32 -6.28 19.65
CA ASN A 194 8.57 -7.55 19.65
C ASN A 194 9.38 -8.71 20.27
N ALA A 195 8.82 -9.91 20.27
CA ALA A 195 9.46 -11.10 20.86
C ALA A 195 10.80 -11.52 20.21
N LEU A 196 11.12 -10.99 19.03
CA LEU A 196 12.42 -11.17 18.36
C LEU A 196 13.42 -10.04 18.66
N GLY A 197 13.04 -9.06 19.48
CA GLY A 197 13.86 -7.87 19.74
C GLY A 197 13.86 -6.87 18.58
N LEU A 198 12.93 -6.98 17.62
CA LEU A 198 12.78 -6.09 16.48
C LEU A 198 11.75 -4.98 16.79
N TRP A 199 12.02 -3.79 16.28
CA TRP A 199 11.14 -2.63 16.40
C TRP A 199 10.17 -2.55 15.24
N ILE A 200 9.09 -1.78 15.39
CA ILE A 200 8.15 -1.55 14.28
C ILE A 200 8.86 -0.89 13.08
N ASP A 201 9.86 -0.06 13.34
CA ASP A 201 10.71 0.60 12.34
C ASP A 201 11.36 -0.39 11.37
N ASP A 202 11.80 -1.56 11.85
CA ASP A 202 12.41 -2.60 11.00
C ASP A 202 11.41 -3.12 9.95
N TYR A 203 10.13 -3.22 10.33
CA TYR A 203 9.04 -3.63 9.43
C TYR A 203 8.63 -2.51 8.47
N ILE A 204 8.61 -1.26 8.95
CA ILE A 204 8.37 -0.07 8.14
C ILE A 204 9.45 0.06 7.05
N ASP A 205 10.72 -0.06 7.45
CA ASP A 205 11.84 0.01 6.52
C ASP A 205 11.81 -1.11 5.46
N ALA A 206 11.36 -2.30 5.84
CA ALA A 206 11.16 -3.37 4.87
C ALA A 206 10.06 -3.00 3.84
N VAL A 207 8.95 -2.37 4.23
CA VAL A 207 7.94 -1.89 3.27
C VAL A 207 8.52 -0.82 2.34
N LYS A 208 9.31 0.12 2.85
CA LYS A 208 10.01 1.14 2.02
C LYS A 208 10.99 0.49 1.04
N GLN A 209 11.76 -0.50 1.49
CA GLN A 209 12.66 -1.27 0.62
C GLN A 209 11.90 -2.02 -0.48
N ALA A 210 10.73 -2.60 -0.15
CA ALA A 210 9.89 -3.29 -1.13
C ALA A 210 9.50 -2.37 -2.29
N GLY A 211 9.22 -1.09 -2.00
CA GLY A 211 8.93 -0.09 -3.03
C GLY A 211 10.04 0.01 -4.07
N ASN A 212 11.29 0.07 -3.63
CA ASN A 212 12.46 0.12 -4.51
C ASN A 212 12.66 -1.19 -5.29
N ILE A 213 12.52 -2.33 -4.61
CA ILE A 213 12.77 -3.66 -5.19
C ILE A 213 11.74 -4.00 -6.26
N TRP A 214 10.48 -3.69 -6.01
CA TRP A 214 9.35 -4.03 -6.88
C TRP A 214 8.90 -2.89 -7.80
N ALA A 215 9.58 -1.74 -7.76
CA ALA A 215 9.19 -0.53 -8.49
C ALA A 215 7.71 -0.17 -8.23
N VAL A 216 7.36 -0.04 -6.95
CA VAL A 216 6.01 0.28 -6.46
C VAL A 216 6.09 1.52 -5.58
N PRO A 217 5.28 2.57 -5.81
CA PRO A 217 5.20 3.73 -4.93
C PRO A 217 4.88 3.33 -3.48
N VAL A 218 5.52 4.02 -2.53
CA VAL A 218 5.27 3.86 -1.10
C VAL A 218 4.87 5.20 -0.51
N ILE A 219 3.77 5.23 0.24
CA ILE A 219 3.40 6.34 1.10
C ILE A 219 3.86 5.98 2.52
N ASP A 220 4.83 6.70 3.03
CA ASP A 220 5.34 6.51 4.39
C ASP A 220 4.37 7.10 5.42
N MET A 221 3.32 6.32 5.74
CA MET A 221 2.29 6.73 6.70
C MET A 221 2.86 6.91 8.11
N HIS A 222 3.97 6.26 8.46
CA HIS A 222 4.66 6.49 9.71
C HIS A 222 5.17 7.93 9.81
N ALA A 223 5.77 8.44 8.73
CA ALA A 223 6.33 9.78 8.69
C ALA A 223 5.28 10.89 8.50
N VAL A 224 4.17 10.62 7.75
CA VAL A 224 3.26 11.70 7.30
C VAL A 224 1.87 11.66 7.92
N SER A 225 1.53 10.64 8.73
CA SER A 225 0.19 10.55 9.34
C SER A 225 -0.10 11.63 10.39
N GLY A 226 0.92 12.24 10.95
CA GLY A 226 0.77 13.18 12.08
C GLY A 226 0.33 12.52 13.39
N LEU A 227 0.36 11.20 13.46
CA LEU A 227 0.09 10.42 14.68
C LEU A 227 1.42 10.15 15.38
N TYR A 228 1.48 10.51 16.65
CA TYR A 228 2.61 10.22 17.56
C TYR A 228 2.11 10.16 19.00
#